data_87883bd82987f4f33b1259b8a734893e
#
_entry.id   87883bd82987f4f33b1259b8a734893e
#
_cell.length_a   1.000
_cell.length_b   1.000
_cell.length_c   1.000
_cell.angle_alpha   90.00
_cell.angle_beta   90.00
_cell.angle_gamma   90.00
#
_symmetry.space_group_name_H-M   'P 1'
#
loop_
_entity.id
_entity.type
_entity.pdbx_description
1 polymer ?
#
loop_
_entity_poly.entity_id
_entity_poly.type
_entity_poly.pdbx_seq_one_letter_code
_entity_poly.pdbx_strand_id
1 'polypeptide(L)'
;LFKEKPDKKLLVGFAVSALCLMLLFRKIDFGKMAEAFAGIDYRYLPPALVLTFVSYYLRALRWKFLLEPIKKTRLSNLFPATLIGYMANNLLPARLGELVRAYVLGRREGIETSAVFASLVLDRLCDGFTMLVVLLAAFFTVRLPAGKEGMQQGLVTGGYVTFALYLAVLVFLALLKRRTEWTLRLVARLLSPFPAKASEKASALLRSFISGIRIPAGAAGAAATAATSMLIWATAIWPVDLLLRAFGVELPLSASMFIMVFLVFAVMVPASPGFVGTHHLACVTALSAFDIAGERALSIAIVVHAMGFLPVIVAGLLCLWRDKLSLKQISENNESGARA
;
A
#
# COMPACT_ATOMS: atom_id res chain seq x y z
N LEU A 1 10.36 28.78 1.75
CA LEU A 1 9.77 27.45 1.45
C LEU A 1 8.35 27.26 2.03
N PHE A 2 7.74 28.27 2.68
CA PHE A 2 6.44 28.15 3.36
C PHE A 2 5.47 29.28 2.97
N LYS A 3 5.39 29.66 1.69
CA LYS A 3 4.48 30.72 1.20
C LYS A 3 3.33 30.22 0.31
N GLU A 4 3.19 28.93 0.07
CA GLU A 4 2.00 28.40 -0.60
C GLU A 4 0.93 28.04 0.44
N LYS A 5 -0.34 28.41 0.17
CA LYS A 5 -1.47 28.04 1.02
C LYS A 5 -1.47 26.50 1.17
N PRO A 6 -1.59 25.98 2.39
CA PRO A 6 -1.58 24.54 2.60
C PRO A 6 -2.68 23.86 1.77
N ASP A 7 -2.34 22.81 1.05
CA ASP A 7 -3.28 22.05 0.23
C ASP A 7 -4.43 21.56 1.12
N LYS A 8 -5.69 21.86 0.73
CA LYS A 8 -6.90 21.47 1.48
C LYS A 8 -6.94 19.97 1.78
N LYS A 9 -6.42 19.13 0.87
CA LYS A 9 -6.34 17.69 1.06
C LYS A 9 -5.38 17.30 2.20
N LEU A 10 -4.27 18.02 2.31
CA LEU A 10 -3.28 17.87 3.38
C LEU A 10 -3.87 18.25 4.74
N LEU A 11 -4.60 19.36 4.80
CA LEU A 11 -5.31 19.81 6.00
C LEU A 11 -6.36 18.80 6.46
N VAL A 12 -7.16 18.25 5.55
CA VAL A 12 -8.13 17.18 5.86
C VAL A 12 -7.43 15.94 6.40
N GLY A 13 -6.33 15.50 5.77
CA GLY A 13 -5.54 14.35 6.24
C GLY A 13 -4.99 14.55 7.65
N PHE A 14 -4.45 15.74 7.95
CA PHE A 14 -3.98 16.07 9.30
C PHE A 14 -5.12 16.15 10.30
N ALA A 15 -6.27 16.72 9.94
CA ALA A 15 -7.45 16.78 10.81
C ALA A 15 -7.98 15.39 11.16
N VAL A 16 -8.09 14.49 10.18
CA VAL A 16 -8.48 13.09 10.40
C VAL A 16 -7.50 12.39 11.33
N SER A 17 -6.19 12.55 11.10
CA SER A 17 -5.16 11.94 11.95
C SER A 17 -5.18 12.51 13.37
N ALA A 18 -5.32 13.82 13.53
CA ALA A 18 -5.43 14.45 14.85
C ALA A 18 -6.67 13.96 15.61
N LEU A 19 -7.81 13.84 14.92
CA LEU A 19 -9.03 13.27 15.50
C LEU A 19 -8.82 11.83 15.96
N CYS A 20 -8.21 10.98 15.13
CA CYS A 20 -7.93 9.59 15.49
C CYS A 20 -7.00 9.51 16.73
N LEU A 21 -5.94 10.32 16.78
CA LEU A 21 -5.03 10.36 17.93
C LEU A 21 -5.75 10.87 19.17
N MET A 22 -6.55 11.92 19.08
CA MET A 22 -7.33 12.45 20.21
C MET A 22 -8.28 11.40 20.78
N LEU A 23 -8.98 10.64 19.91
CA LEU A 23 -9.87 9.55 20.33
C LEU A 23 -9.10 8.43 21.02
N LEU A 24 -7.91 8.08 20.54
CA LEU A 24 -7.06 7.05 21.12
C LEU A 24 -6.52 7.47 22.49
N PHE A 25 -5.91 8.67 22.59
CA PHE A 25 -5.22 9.10 23.80
C PHE A 25 -6.14 9.60 24.91
N ARG A 26 -7.42 9.88 24.61
CA ARG A 26 -8.37 10.42 25.60
C ARG A 26 -8.57 9.55 26.85
N LYS A 27 -8.33 8.25 26.75
CA LYS A 27 -8.57 7.26 27.83
C LYS A 27 -7.33 6.42 28.15
N ILE A 28 -6.15 6.82 27.70
CA ILE A 28 -4.93 6.02 27.83
C ILE A 28 -4.20 6.39 29.13
N ASP A 29 -3.88 5.38 29.90
CA ASP A 29 -2.96 5.44 31.02
C ASP A 29 -1.53 5.22 30.51
N PHE A 30 -0.74 6.29 30.51
CA PHE A 30 0.65 6.24 30.02
C PHE A 30 1.56 5.36 30.91
N GLY A 31 1.23 5.18 32.21
CA GLY A 31 1.96 4.26 33.10
C GLY A 31 1.78 2.81 32.63
N LYS A 32 0.54 2.36 32.42
CA LYS A 32 0.24 1.01 31.93
C LYS A 32 0.80 0.78 30.52
N MET A 33 0.82 1.83 29.68
CA MET A 33 1.45 1.75 28.36
C MET A 33 2.96 1.54 28.47
N ALA A 34 3.64 2.24 29.38
CA ALA A 34 5.07 2.06 29.65
C ALA A 34 5.37 0.65 30.19
N GLU A 35 4.55 0.11 31.08
CA GLU A 35 4.64 -1.27 31.56
C GLU A 35 4.51 -2.29 30.41
N ALA A 36 3.55 -2.06 29.49
CA ALA A 36 3.38 -2.92 28.32
C ALA A 36 4.63 -2.93 27.43
N PHE A 37 5.30 -1.77 27.27
CA PHE A 37 6.57 -1.70 26.52
C PHE A 37 7.73 -2.38 27.28
N ALA A 38 7.79 -2.25 28.60
CA ALA A 38 8.83 -2.90 29.40
C ALA A 38 8.73 -4.43 29.37
N GLY A 39 7.53 -4.97 29.18
CA GLY A 39 7.25 -6.41 29.11
C GLY A 39 7.46 -7.04 27.75
N ILE A 40 7.97 -6.33 26.75
CA ILE A 40 8.14 -6.86 25.38
C ILE A 40 9.24 -7.93 25.36
N ASP A 41 8.93 -9.08 24.76
CA ASP A 41 9.96 -10.06 24.37
C ASP A 41 10.59 -9.68 23.03
N TYR A 42 11.76 -9.04 23.10
CA TYR A 42 12.49 -8.52 21.94
C TYR A 42 12.95 -9.62 20.95
N ARG A 43 12.94 -10.89 21.33
CA ARG A 43 13.34 -12.02 20.45
C ARG A 43 12.45 -12.14 19.21
N TYR A 44 11.22 -11.65 19.27
CA TYR A 44 10.28 -11.68 18.14
C TYR A 44 10.49 -10.55 17.12
N LEU A 45 11.22 -9.48 17.49
CA LEU A 45 11.42 -8.33 16.61
C LEU A 45 12.34 -8.61 15.41
N PRO A 46 13.51 -9.26 15.59
CA PRO A 46 14.38 -9.58 14.45
C PRO A 46 13.71 -10.45 13.38
N PRO A 47 13.01 -11.57 13.68
CA PRO A 47 12.33 -12.35 12.66
C PRO A 47 11.16 -11.56 11.99
N ALA A 48 10.45 -10.72 12.73
CA ALA A 48 9.43 -9.83 12.16
C ALA A 48 10.05 -8.83 11.16
N LEU A 49 11.20 -8.25 11.50
CA LEU A 49 11.96 -7.36 10.61
C LEU A 49 12.44 -8.07 9.35
N VAL A 50 12.98 -9.27 9.47
CA VAL A 50 13.44 -10.10 8.34
C VAL A 50 12.27 -10.40 7.41
N LEU A 51 11.12 -10.84 7.93
CA LEU A 51 9.92 -11.11 7.13
C LEU A 51 9.40 -9.85 6.43
N THR A 52 9.48 -8.69 7.08
CA THR A 52 9.13 -7.40 6.46
C THR A 52 10.00 -7.12 5.22
N PHE A 53 11.32 -7.30 5.31
CA PHE A 53 12.20 -7.13 4.14
C PHE A 53 12.00 -8.22 3.08
N VAL A 54 11.74 -9.47 3.48
CA VAL A 54 11.37 -10.56 2.56
C VAL A 54 10.10 -10.19 1.79
N SER A 55 9.09 -9.61 2.45
CA SER A 55 7.88 -9.11 1.78
C SER A 55 8.20 -8.07 0.71
N TYR A 56 9.06 -7.08 0.99
CA TYR A 56 9.48 -6.08 -0.01
C TYR A 56 10.29 -6.69 -1.16
N TYR A 57 11.14 -7.68 -0.89
CA TYR A 57 11.86 -8.40 -1.92
C TYR A 57 10.91 -9.19 -2.84
N LEU A 58 9.94 -9.90 -2.27
CA LEU A 58 8.90 -10.62 -3.01
C LEU A 58 8.03 -9.67 -3.86
N ARG A 59 7.75 -8.46 -3.36
CA ARG A 59 7.07 -7.39 -4.13
C ARG A 59 7.88 -6.96 -5.35
N ALA A 60 9.19 -6.80 -5.20
CA ALA A 60 10.08 -6.50 -6.32
C ALA A 60 10.17 -7.68 -7.31
N LEU A 61 10.17 -8.91 -6.80
CA LEU A 61 10.17 -10.13 -7.62
C LEU A 61 8.86 -10.28 -8.41
N ARG A 62 7.70 -10.09 -7.78
CA ARG A 62 6.41 -10.09 -8.48
C ARG A 62 6.38 -9.02 -9.57
N TRP A 63 6.85 -7.83 -9.25
CA TRP A 63 6.90 -6.73 -10.20
C TRP A 63 7.80 -7.03 -11.39
N LYS A 64 8.89 -7.79 -11.21
CA LYS A 64 9.71 -8.31 -12.32
C LYS A 64 8.86 -9.12 -13.30
N PHE A 65 8.01 -10.03 -12.82
CA PHE A 65 7.13 -10.82 -13.67
C PHE A 65 6.09 -9.96 -14.42
N LEU A 66 5.53 -8.96 -13.74
CA LEU A 66 4.57 -8.03 -14.34
C LEU A 66 5.21 -7.09 -15.39
N LEU A 67 6.50 -6.79 -15.25
CA LEU A 67 7.26 -5.96 -16.19
C LEU A 67 7.85 -6.75 -17.36
N GLU A 68 8.05 -8.04 -17.23
CA GLU A 68 8.71 -8.87 -18.24
C GLU A 68 8.10 -8.75 -19.65
N PRO A 69 6.76 -8.63 -19.83
CA PRO A 69 6.16 -8.41 -21.13
C PRO A 69 6.48 -7.05 -21.77
N ILE A 70 6.95 -6.07 -20.97
CA ILE A 70 7.36 -4.73 -21.43
C ILE A 70 8.86 -4.72 -21.67
N LYS A 71 9.64 -5.09 -20.64
CA LYS A 71 11.10 -5.16 -20.67
C LYS A 71 11.62 -6.11 -19.60
N LYS A 72 12.56 -6.99 -19.96
CA LYS A 72 13.29 -7.80 -18.98
C LYS A 72 14.18 -6.90 -18.12
N THR A 73 13.89 -6.82 -16.83
CA THR A 73 14.57 -5.96 -15.87
C THR A 73 15.28 -6.78 -14.78
N ARG A 74 16.36 -6.23 -14.21
CA ARG A 74 17.12 -6.88 -13.14
C ARG A 74 16.52 -6.53 -11.78
N LEU A 75 16.49 -7.49 -10.85
CA LEU A 75 16.04 -7.26 -9.46
C LEU A 75 16.88 -6.18 -8.75
N SER A 76 18.17 -6.03 -9.11
CA SER A 76 19.05 -4.98 -8.59
C SER A 76 18.54 -3.57 -8.87
N ASN A 77 17.71 -3.36 -9.90
CA ASN A 77 17.08 -2.08 -10.23
C ASN A 77 15.67 -1.98 -9.66
N LEU A 78 14.95 -3.10 -9.63
CA LEU A 78 13.56 -3.17 -9.15
C LEU A 78 13.46 -3.03 -7.63
N PHE A 79 14.32 -3.71 -6.87
CA PHE A 79 14.27 -3.71 -5.42
C PHE A 79 14.49 -2.32 -4.82
N PRO A 80 15.56 -1.56 -5.19
CA PRO A 80 15.70 -0.19 -4.72
C PRO A 80 14.55 0.73 -5.16
N ALA A 81 14.06 0.61 -6.40
CA ALA A 81 12.90 1.39 -6.85
C ALA A 81 11.64 1.07 -6.03
N THR A 82 11.48 -0.20 -5.62
CA THR A 82 10.39 -0.62 -4.72
C THR A 82 10.53 0.03 -3.35
N LEU A 83 11.70 -0.04 -2.72
CA LEU A 83 11.94 0.57 -1.40
C LEU A 83 11.74 2.10 -1.43
N ILE A 84 12.26 2.78 -2.46
CA ILE A 84 12.06 4.23 -2.66
C ILE A 84 10.57 4.56 -2.83
N GLY A 85 9.82 3.77 -3.58
CA GLY A 85 8.37 3.97 -3.76
C GLY A 85 7.59 3.81 -2.46
N TYR A 86 7.85 2.75 -1.68
CA TYR A 86 7.18 2.55 -0.39
C TYR A 86 7.60 3.60 0.65
N MET A 87 8.87 3.98 0.69
CA MET A 87 9.33 5.13 1.48
C MET A 87 8.56 6.40 1.11
N ALA A 88 8.44 6.69 -0.18
CA ALA A 88 7.71 7.87 -0.67
C ALA A 88 6.22 7.81 -0.33
N ASN A 89 5.57 6.63 -0.36
CA ASN A 89 4.19 6.46 0.10
C ASN A 89 4.00 6.77 1.59
N ASN A 90 5.04 6.54 2.40
CA ASN A 90 5.01 6.81 3.84
C ASN A 90 5.32 8.28 4.18
N LEU A 91 6.16 8.94 3.37
CA LEU A 91 6.62 10.31 3.65
C LEU A 91 5.84 11.38 2.89
N LEU A 92 5.34 11.06 1.68
CA LEU A 92 4.65 12.02 0.83
C LEU A 92 3.12 11.92 1.00
N PRO A 93 2.40 13.05 0.90
CA PRO A 93 0.95 13.04 0.89
C PRO A 93 0.40 12.39 -0.38
N ALA A 94 -0.88 12.02 -0.37
CA ALA A 94 -1.63 11.50 -1.51
C ALA A 94 -1.06 10.21 -2.15
N ARG A 95 -0.21 9.45 -1.44
CA ARG A 95 0.35 8.17 -1.91
C ARG A 95 1.08 8.25 -3.25
N LEU A 96 1.88 9.27 -3.41
CA LEU A 96 2.65 9.52 -4.63
C LEU A 96 3.78 8.49 -4.87
N GLY A 97 3.97 7.54 -3.98
CA GLY A 97 5.06 6.56 -4.07
C GLY A 97 4.98 5.65 -5.28
N GLU A 98 3.79 5.33 -5.80
CA GLU A 98 3.64 4.59 -7.05
C GLU A 98 4.15 5.40 -8.24
N LEU A 99 3.90 6.70 -8.28
CA LEU A 99 4.44 7.59 -9.31
C LEU A 99 5.96 7.72 -9.19
N VAL A 100 6.46 7.89 -7.96
CA VAL A 100 7.90 7.91 -7.68
C VAL A 100 8.56 6.60 -8.11
N ARG A 101 7.96 5.44 -7.80
CA ARG A 101 8.43 4.12 -8.19
C ARG A 101 8.49 3.96 -9.70
N ALA A 102 7.43 4.39 -10.41
CA ALA A 102 7.36 4.37 -11.87
C ALA A 102 8.44 5.27 -12.50
N TYR A 103 8.61 6.48 -11.98
CA TYR A 103 9.62 7.42 -12.46
C TYR A 103 11.05 6.92 -12.26
N VAL A 104 11.38 6.45 -11.04
CA VAL A 104 12.72 5.94 -10.71
C VAL A 104 13.10 4.77 -11.61
N LEU A 105 12.20 3.80 -11.81
CA LEU A 105 12.49 2.67 -12.67
C LEU A 105 12.49 3.07 -14.14
N GLY A 106 11.53 3.87 -14.59
CA GLY A 106 11.45 4.35 -15.96
C GLY A 106 12.73 5.02 -16.41
N ARG A 107 13.27 5.91 -15.55
CA ARG A 107 14.55 6.60 -15.81
C ARG A 107 15.75 5.65 -15.83
N ARG A 108 15.80 4.66 -14.91
CA ARG A 108 16.92 3.70 -14.84
C ARG A 108 16.96 2.73 -16.02
N GLU A 109 15.77 2.33 -16.47
CA GLU A 109 15.63 1.30 -17.49
C GLU A 109 15.35 1.87 -18.90
N GLY A 110 15.15 3.18 -19.04
CA GLY A 110 14.75 3.78 -20.31
C GLY A 110 13.38 3.31 -20.79
N ILE A 111 12.43 3.15 -19.85
CA ILE A 111 11.03 2.78 -20.14
C ILE A 111 10.16 4.00 -19.86
N GLU A 112 9.14 4.22 -20.67
CA GLU A 112 8.18 5.28 -20.41
C GLU A 112 7.50 5.11 -19.03
N THR A 113 7.49 6.16 -18.25
CA THR A 113 6.95 6.17 -16.87
C THR A 113 5.48 5.72 -16.84
N SER A 114 4.68 6.08 -17.86
CA SER A 114 3.27 5.69 -17.97
C SER A 114 3.10 4.18 -18.19
N ALA A 115 3.98 3.54 -18.96
CA ALA A 115 3.97 2.09 -19.14
C ALA A 115 4.40 1.36 -17.86
N VAL A 116 5.41 1.89 -17.16
CA VAL A 116 5.82 1.38 -15.84
C VAL A 116 4.69 1.54 -14.83
N PHE A 117 4.01 2.69 -14.83
CA PHE A 117 2.87 2.94 -13.93
C PHE A 117 1.71 1.97 -14.20
N ALA A 118 1.43 1.63 -15.46
CA ALA A 118 0.42 0.61 -15.79
C ALA A 118 0.75 -0.75 -15.16
N SER A 119 2.04 -1.16 -15.16
CA SER A 119 2.45 -2.41 -14.48
C SER A 119 2.25 -2.35 -12.97
N LEU A 120 2.39 -1.15 -12.34
CA LEU A 120 2.10 -0.96 -10.93
C LEU A 120 0.60 -1.01 -10.61
N VAL A 121 -0.26 -0.57 -11.53
CA VAL A 121 -1.71 -0.78 -11.40
C VAL A 121 -2.04 -2.26 -11.37
N LEU A 122 -1.42 -3.07 -12.24
CA LEU A 122 -1.57 -4.53 -12.18
C LEU A 122 -1.02 -5.12 -10.88
N ASP A 123 0.11 -4.60 -10.38
CA ASP A 123 0.68 -4.98 -9.08
C ASP A 123 -0.32 -4.72 -7.93
N ARG A 124 -1.00 -3.57 -7.93
CA ARG A 124 -2.08 -3.25 -6.96
C ARG A 124 -3.31 -4.15 -7.10
N LEU A 125 -3.68 -4.52 -8.32
CA LEU A 125 -4.76 -5.48 -8.56
C LEU A 125 -4.43 -6.85 -7.98
N CYS A 126 -3.20 -7.33 -8.16
CA CYS A 126 -2.75 -8.58 -7.54
C CYS A 126 -2.82 -8.51 -6.00
N ASP A 127 -2.40 -7.38 -5.40
CA ASP A 127 -2.52 -7.16 -3.95
C ASP A 127 -3.97 -7.25 -3.48
N GLY A 128 -4.87 -6.57 -4.16
CA GLY A 128 -6.28 -6.57 -3.75
C GLY A 128 -6.98 -7.91 -3.94
N PHE A 129 -6.68 -8.64 -5.02
CA PHE A 129 -7.18 -10.01 -5.18
C PHE A 129 -6.74 -10.91 -4.04
N THR A 130 -5.46 -10.86 -3.71
CA THR A 130 -4.92 -11.67 -2.62
C THR A 130 -5.49 -11.23 -1.28
N MET A 131 -5.70 -9.93 -1.09
CA MET A 131 -6.34 -9.40 0.11
C MET A 131 -7.81 -9.86 0.25
N LEU A 132 -8.54 -9.99 -0.86
CA LEU A 132 -9.88 -10.61 -0.84
C LEU A 132 -9.82 -12.08 -0.41
N VAL A 133 -8.82 -12.84 -0.84
CA VAL A 133 -8.60 -14.21 -0.38
C VAL A 133 -8.31 -14.25 1.13
N VAL A 134 -7.43 -13.34 1.61
CA VAL A 134 -7.13 -13.21 3.05
C VAL A 134 -8.37 -12.83 3.84
N LEU A 135 -9.19 -11.90 3.35
CA LEU A 135 -10.46 -11.50 3.97
C LEU A 135 -11.44 -12.68 4.08
N LEU A 136 -11.59 -13.46 3.00
CA LEU A 136 -12.43 -14.67 3.00
C LEU A 136 -11.87 -15.70 3.98
N ALA A 137 -10.56 -15.95 3.97
CA ALA A 137 -9.93 -16.86 4.93
C ALA A 137 -10.16 -16.40 6.37
N ALA A 138 -9.98 -15.11 6.66
CA ALA A 138 -10.26 -14.53 7.96
C ALA A 138 -11.73 -14.72 8.35
N PHE A 139 -12.66 -14.43 7.45
CA PHE A 139 -14.09 -14.59 7.69
C PHE A 139 -14.48 -16.00 8.10
N PHE A 140 -13.96 -17.03 7.42
CA PHE A 140 -14.30 -18.44 7.71
C PHE A 140 -13.53 -19.02 8.90
N THR A 141 -12.40 -18.45 9.29
CA THR A 141 -11.54 -19.02 10.33
C THR A 141 -11.51 -18.23 11.64
N VAL A 142 -11.85 -16.92 11.60
CA VAL A 142 -11.90 -16.08 12.80
C VAL A 142 -13.16 -16.38 13.59
N ARG A 143 -12.98 -16.71 14.86
CA ARG A 143 -14.06 -16.82 15.84
C ARG A 143 -13.97 -15.61 16.76
N LEU A 144 -14.90 -14.67 16.61
CA LEU A 144 -15.00 -13.52 17.50
C LEU A 144 -15.80 -13.90 18.74
N PRO A 145 -15.48 -13.32 19.91
CA PRO A 145 -16.28 -13.45 21.12
C PRO A 145 -17.74 -13.01 20.89
N ALA A 146 -18.66 -13.53 21.70
CA ALA A 146 -20.06 -13.13 21.66
C ALA A 146 -20.23 -11.61 21.87
N GLY A 147 -21.19 -10.99 21.19
CA GLY A 147 -21.42 -9.54 21.25
C GLY A 147 -20.61 -8.71 20.25
N LYS A 148 -19.87 -9.35 19.33
CA LYS A 148 -19.11 -8.69 18.27
C LYS A 148 -19.72 -8.86 16.86
N GLU A 149 -21.03 -9.19 16.80
CA GLU A 149 -21.75 -9.44 15.52
C GLU A 149 -21.67 -8.25 14.56
N GLY A 150 -21.73 -7.01 15.09
CA GLY A 150 -21.61 -5.80 14.27
C GLY A 150 -20.26 -5.68 13.56
N MET A 151 -19.18 -6.13 14.18
CA MET A 151 -17.85 -6.13 13.58
C MET A 151 -17.71 -7.21 12.51
N GLN A 152 -18.30 -8.39 12.75
CA GLN A 152 -18.37 -9.47 11.77
C GLN A 152 -19.19 -9.05 10.55
N GLN A 153 -20.32 -8.38 10.75
CA GLN A 153 -21.13 -7.84 9.65
C GLN A 153 -20.42 -6.73 8.87
N GLY A 154 -19.64 -5.88 9.57
CA GLY A 154 -18.77 -4.87 8.95
C GLY A 154 -17.72 -5.47 8.03
N LEU A 155 -17.09 -6.59 8.42
CA LEU A 155 -16.16 -7.34 7.58
C LEU A 155 -16.82 -7.88 6.31
N VAL A 156 -17.99 -8.48 6.43
CA VAL A 156 -18.74 -9.02 5.29
C VAL A 156 -19.11 -7.91 4.32
N THR A 157 -19.67 -6.82 4.83
CA THR A 157 -20.07 -5.66 4.01
C THR A 157 -18.86 -5.02 3.34
N GLY A 158 -17.76 -4.81 4.09
CA GLY A 158 -16.49 -4.32 3.55
C GLY A 158 -15.93 -5.24 2.46
N GLY A 159 -16.06 -6.56 2.64
CA GLY A 159 -15.68 -7.56 1.64
C GLY A 159 -16.47 -7.43 0.34
N TYR A 160 -17.80 -7.33 0.43
CA TYR A 160 -18.65 -7.14 -0.76
C TYR A 160 -18.35 -5.83 -1.49
N VAL A 161 -18.20 -4.73 -0.76
CA VAL A 161 -17.84 -3.42 -1.34
C VAL A 161 -16.49 -3.49 -2.04
N THR A 162 -15.49 -4.08 -1.38
CA THR A 162 -14.15 -4.24 -1.94
C THR A 162 -14.19 -5.14 -3.19
N PHE A 163 -14.90 -6.26 -3.15
CA PHE A 163 -15.07 -7.15 -4.30
C PHE A 163 -15.73 -6.43 -5.48
N ALA A 164 -16.85 -5.71 -5.25
CA ALA A 164 -17.54 -4.95 -6.29
C ALA A 164 -16.63 -3.88 -6.91
N LEU A 165 -15.87 -3.15 -6.08
CA LEU A 165 -14.90 -2.15 -6.55
C LEU A 165 -13.81 -2.79 -7.43
N TYR A 166 -13.24 -3.93 -6.99
CA TYR A 166 -12.23 -4.63 -7.78
C TYR A 166 -12.77 -5.15 -9.10
N LEU A 167 -13.97 -5.71 -9.09
CA LEU A 167 -14.63 -6.15 -10.31
C LEU A 167 -14.85 -4.98 -11.28
N ALA A 168 -15.32 -3.84 -10.78
CA ALA A 168 -15.50 -2.63 -11.58
C ALA A 168 -14.18 -2.15 -12.20
N VAL A 169 -13.08 -2.13 -11.45
CA VAL A 169 -11.75 -1.76 -11.96
C VAL A 169 -11.26 -2.75 -13.02
N LEU A 170 -11.45 -4.06 -12.83
CA LEU A 170 -11.08 -5.07 -13.82
C LEU A 170 -11.86 -4.91 -15.11
N VAL A 171 -13.19 -4.71 -15.03
CA VAL A 171 -14.05 -4.46 -16.18
C VAL A 171 -13.61 -3.19 -16.90
N PHE A 172 -13.34 -2.10 -16.15
CA PHE A 172 -12.84 -0.85 -16.71
C PHE A 172 -11.53 -1.05 -17.49
N LEU A 173 -10.54 -1.72 -16.89
CA LEU A 173 -9.25 -1.98 -17.55
C LEU A 173 -9.39 -2.90 -18.79
N ALA A 174 -10.29 -3.91 -18.71
CA ALA A 174 -10.60 -4.77 -19.85
C ALA A 174 -11.26 -4.00 -20.99
N LEU A 175 -12.21 -3.12 -20.70
CA LEU A 175 -12.84 -2.25 -21.68
C LEU A 175 -11.85 -1.25 -22.28
N LEU A 176 -11.01 -0.63 -21.45
CA LEU A 176 -9.95 0.28 -21.87
C LEU A 176 -9.03 -0.38 -22.89
N LYS A 177 -8.62 -1.63 -22.64
CA LYS A 177 -7.76 -2.42 -23.53
C LYS A 177 -8.50 -2.88 -24.80
N ARG A 178 -9.76 -3.31 -24.68
CA ARG A 178 -10.55 -3.79 -25.84
C ARG A 178 -11.02 -2.65 -26.75
N ARG A 179 -11.26 -1.47 -26.22
CA ARG A 179 -11.82 -0.32 -26.92
C ARG A 179 -10.84 0.87 -26.96
N THR A 180 -9.55 0.58 -27.10
CA THR A 180 -8.46 1.58 -27.07
C THR A 180 -8.72 2.76 -27.99
N GLU A 181 -9.05 2.53 -29.26
CA GLU A 181 -9.29 3.61 -30.23
C GLU A 181 -10.54 4.44 -29.92
N TRP A 182 -11.57 3.83 -29.36
CA TRP A 182 -12.75 4.55 -28.87
C TRP A 182 -12.40 5.45 -27.69
N THR A 183 -11.63 4.91 -26.73
CA THR A 183 -11.19 5.67 -25.55
C THR A 183 -10.31 6.84 -25.92
N LEU A 184 -9.38 6.66 -26.86
CA LEU A 184 -8.51 7.74 -27.37
C LEU A 184 -9.33 8.84 -28.04
N ARG A 185 -10.33 8.48 -28.87
CA ARG A 185 -11.25 9.45 -29.49
C ARG A 185 -12.09 10.19 -28.47
N LEU A 186 -12.55 9.51 -27.42
CA LEU A 186 -13.30 10.13 -26.33
C LEU A 186 -12.44 11.15 -25.57
N VAL A 187 -11.20 10.80 -25.21
CA VAL A 187 -10.25 11.68 -24.54
C VAL A 187 -9.91 12.87 -25.43
N ALA A 188 -9.64 12.68 -26.71
CA ALA A 188 -9.39 13.75 -27.65
C ALA A 188 -10.58 14.72 -27.77
N ARG A 189 -11.82 14.18 -27.76
CA ARG A 189 -13.06 15.00 -27.77
C ARG A 189 -13.25 15.79 -26.48
N LEU A 190 -13.00 15.17 -25.32
CA LEU A 190 -13.09 15.84 -24.01
C LEU A 190 -12.03 16.94 -23.85
N LEU A 191 -10.86 16.75 -24.47
CA LEU A 191 -9.76 17.73 -24.45
C LEU A 191 -9.81 18.73 -25.62
N SER A 192 -10.82 18.67 -26.49
CA SER A 192 -10.96 19.59 -27.61
C SER A 192 -11.02 21.08 -27.23
N PRO A 193 -11.51 21.49 -26.04
CA PRO A 193 -11.44 22.89 -25.59
C PRO A 193 -10.04 23.36 -25.20
N PHE A 194 -9.06 22.44 -25.04
CA PHE A 194 -7.69 22.73 -24.65
C PHE A 194 -6.75 22.78 -25.86
N PRO A 195 -5.53 23.35 -25.72
CA PRO A 195 -4.54 23.39 -26.82
C PRO A 195 -4.26 21.98 -27.38
N ALA A 196 -4.11 21.88 -28.71
CA ALA A 196 -3.89 20.60 -29.39
C ALA A 196 -2.74 19.76 -28.79
N LYS A 197 -1.65 20.44 -28.36
CA LYS A 197 -0.53 19.80 -27.67
C LYS A 197 -0.93 19.05 -26.38
N ALA A 198 -1.93 19.54 -25.64
CA ALA A 198 -2.42 18.86 -24.44
C ALA A 198 -3.17 17.58 -24.78
N SER A 199 -4.00 17.60 -25.82
CA SER A 199 -4.73 16.43 -26.34
C SER A 199 -3.79 15.35 -26.89
N GLU A 200 -2.77 15.77 -27.67
CA GLU A 200 -1.75 14.85 -28.20
C GLU A 200 -0.95 14.19 -27.09
N LYS A 201 -0.49 14.98 -26.11
CA LYS A 201 0.27 14.47 -24.95
C LYS A 201 -0.57 13.50 -24.11
N ALA A 202 -1.82 13.83 -23.80
CA ALA A 202 -2.73 12.96 -23.07
C ALA A 202 -2.99 11.64 -23.83
N SER A 203 -3.17 11.71 -25.14
CA SER A 203 -3.36 10.54 -25.99
C SER A 203 -2.11 9.66 -26.04
N ALA A 204 -0.91 10.26 -26.12
CA ALA A 204 0.36 9.53 -26.08
C ALA A 204 0.57 8.82 -24.74
N LEU A 205 0.34 9.52 -23.63
CA LEU A 205 0.41 8.95 -22.28
C LEU A 205 -0.59 7.81 -22.09
N LEU A 206 -1.81 7.98 -22.56
CA LEU A 206 -2.85 6.94 -22.50
C LEU A 206 -2.50 5.72 -23.35
N ARG A 207 -1.98 5.91 -24.56
CA ARG A 207 -1.48 4.79 -25.40
C ARG A 207 -0.36 4.03 -24.70
N SER A 208 0.62 4.75 -24.12
CA SER A 208 1.72 4.13 -23.38
C SER A 208 1.23 3.39 -22.14
N PHE A 209 0.27 3.97 -21.40
CA PHE A 209 -0.38 3.30 -20.27
C PHE A 209 -1.09 2.01 -20.70
N ILE A 210 -1.93 2.06 -21.74
CA ILE A 210 -2.65 0.89 -22.25
C ILE A 210 -1.66 -0.19 -22.76
N SER A 211 -0.56 0.21 -23.40
CA SER A 211 0.48 -0.72 -23.85
C SER A 211 1.19 -1.41 -22.70
N GLY A 212 1.24 -0.76 -21.51
CA GLY A 212 1.78 -1.30 -20.28
C GLY A 212 0.84 -2.27 -19.53
N ILE A 213 -0.46 -2.29 -19.87
CA ILE A 213 -1.41 -3.28 -19.34
C ILE A 213 -1.17 -4.63 -20.03
N ARG A 214 -0.14 -5.34 -19.58
CA ARG A 214 0.23 -6.67 -20.10
C ARG A 214 0.22 -7.68 -18.97
N ILE A 215 -0.59 -8.72 -19.13
CA ILE A 215 -0.59 -9.87 -18.23
C ILE A 215 0.61 -10.75 -18.59
N PRO A 216 1.35 -11.30 -17.61
CA PRO A 216 2.45 -12.23 -17.86
C PRO A 216 2.02 -13.35 -18.82
N ALA A 217 2.84 -13.62 -19.82
CA ALA A 217 2.52 -14.61 -20.84
C ALA A 217 2.60 -16.04 -20.29
N GLY A 218 1.57 -16.83 -20.57
CA GLY A 218 1.54 -18.27 -20.27
C GLY A 218 1.23 -18.62 -18.81
N ALA A 219 0.95 -19.90 -18.58
CA ALA A 219 0.57 -20.43 -17.26
C ALA A 219 1.66 -20.25 -16.19
N ALA A 220 2.93 -20.37 -16.59
CA ALA A 220 4.05 -20.22 -15.67
C ALA A 220 4.18 -18.80 -15.11
N GLY A 221 4.03 -17.76 -15.93
CA GLY A 221 4.07 -16.37 -15.48
C GLY A 221 2.89 -16.02 -14.57
N ALA A 222 1.69 -16.52 -14.91
CA ALA A 222 0.50 -16.35 -14.05
C ALA A 222 0.67 -17.08 -12.72
N ALA A 223 1.16 -18.31 -12.70
CA ALA A 223 1.44 -19.09 -11.49
C ALA A 223 2.49 -18.41 -10.61
N ALA A 224 3.59 -17.92 -11.20
CA ALA A 224 4.63 -17.19 -10.47
C ALA A 224 4.09 -15.90 -9.83
N THR A 225 3.23 -15.17 -10.54
CA THR A 225 2.57 -13.96 -10.02
C THR A 225 1.61 -14.31 -8.88
N ALA A 226 0.82 -15.36 -9.00
CA ALA A 226 -0.09 -15.83 -7.95
C ALA A 226 0.69 -16.32 -6.71
N ALA A 227 1.70 -17.16 -6.90
CA ALA A 227 2.53 -17.68 -5.80
C ALA A 227 3.25 -16.57 -5.05
N THR A 228 3.88 -15.63 -5.77
CA THR A 228 4.52 -14.48 -5.14
C THR A 228 3.52 -13.59 -4.41
N SER A 229 2.29 -13.42 -4.93
CA SER A 229 1.24 -12.66 -4.24
C SER A 229 0.84 -13.30 -2.93
N MET A 230 0.65 -14.62 -2.88
CA MET A 230 0.36 -15.35 -1.63
C MET A 230 1.52 -15.23 -0.63
N LEU A 231 2.76 -15.39 -1.09
CA LEU A 231 3.94 -15.26 -0.23
C LEU A 231 4.13 -13.85 0.32
N ILE A 232 3.83 -12.80 -0.48
CA ILE A 232 3.86 -11.40 -0.03
C ILE A 232 2.91 -11.21 1.16
N TRP A 233 1.67 -11.69 1.06
CA TRP A 233 0.70 -11.52 2.13
C TRP A 233 0.98 -12.43 3.33
N ALA A 234 1.46 -13.65 3.13
CA ALA A 234 1.93 -14.49 4.22
C ALA A 234 3.06 -13.80 5.01
N THR A 235 4.09 -13.29 4.31
CA THR A 235 5.20 -12.57 4.93
C THR A 235 4.83 -11.18 5.45
N ALA A 236 3.67 -10.63 5.12
CA ALA A 236 3.13 -9.40 5.72
C ALA A 236 2.27 -9.67 6.97
N ILE A 237 1.54 -10.78 7.01
CA ILE A 237 0.68 -11.18 8.14
C ILE A 237 1.50 -11.74 9.30
N TRP A 238 2.49 -12.57 9.00
CA TRP A 238 3.29 -13.24 10.04
C TRP A 238 4.03 -12.29 10.99
N PRO A 239 4.60 -11.16 10.56
CA PRO A 239 5.14 -10.15 11.48
C PRO A 239 4.12 -9.66 12.51
N VAL A 240 2.84 -9.51 12.13
CA VAL A 240 1.79 -9.12 13.08
C VAL A 240 1.60 -10.19 14.15
N ASP A 241 1.59 -11.48 13.78
CA ASP A 241 1.52 -12.60 14.73
C ASP A 241 2.72 -12.61 15.69
N LEU A 242 3.94 -12.45 15.16
CA LEU A 242 5.16 -12.39 15.96
C LEU A 242 5.13 -11.20 16.95
N LEU A 243 4.64 -10.05 16.50
CA LEU A 243 4.54 -8.86 17.36
C LEU A 243 3.45 -9.03 18.43
N LEU A 244 2.34 -9.71 18.16
CA LEU A 244 1.37 -10.09 19.19
C LEU A 244 2.03 -10.98 20.26
N ARG A 245 2.77 -12.00 19.86
CA ARG A 245 3.52 -12.87 20.78
C ARG A 245 4.59 -12.13 21.56
N ALA A 246 5.24 -11.12 20.95
CA ALA A 246 6.18 -10.24 21.65
C ALA A 246 5.56 -9.54 22.86
N PHE A 247 4.27 -9.24 22.79
CA PHE A 247 3.50 -8.68 23.90
C PHE A 247 2.82 -9.76 24.76
N GLY A 248 3.16 -11.04 24.62
CA GLY A 248 2.53 -12.14 25.34
C GLY A 248 1.06 -12.34 24.98
N VAL A 249 0.65 -11.97 23.75
CA VAL A 249 -0.68 -12.19 23.23
C VAL A 249 -0.66 -13.40 22.31
N GLU A 250 -1.27 -14.49 22.76
CA GLU A 250 -1.40 -15.72 21.99
C GLU A 250 -2.77 -15.80 21.36
N LEU A 251 -2.83 -15.48 20.07
CA LEU A 251 -4.03 -15.58 19.25
C LEU A 251 -3.75 -16.49 18.05
N PRO A 252 -4.79 -17.12 17.47
CA PRO A 252 -4.62 -17.88 16.25
C PRO A 252 -4.20 -16.97 15.09
N LEU A 253 -3.49 -17.50 14.09
CA LEU A 253 -3.04 -16.74 12.91
C LEU A 253 -4.18 -16.03 12.18
N SER A 254 -5.40 -16.58 12.27
CA SER A 254 -6.61 -15.93 11.73
C SER A 254 -6.89 -14.56 12.36
N ALA A 255 -6.52 -14.34 13.63
CA ALA A 255 -6.63 -13.02 14.27
C ALA A 255 -5.63 -12.03 13.63
N SER A 256 -4.42 -12.46 13.32
CA SER A 256 -3.43 -11.63 12.60
C SER A 256 -3.90 -11.30 11.16
N MET A 257 -4.58 -12.23 10.47
CA MET A 257 -5.25 -11.97 9.20
C MET A 257 -6.34 -10.90 9.36
N PHE A 258 -7.18 -11.02 10.38
CA PHE A 258 -8.23 -10.05 10.69
C PHE A 258 -7.66 -8.66 10.97
N ILE A 259 -6.65 -8.56 11.82
CA ILE A 259 -5.95 -7.30 12.11
C ILE A 259 -5.39 -6.70 10.82
N MET A 260 -4.73 -7.51 9.97
CA MET A 260 -4.18 -7.06 8.70
C MET A 260 -5.26 -6.48 7.77
N VAL A 261 -6.46 -7.08 7.72
CA VAL A 261 -7.60 -6.54 6.95
C VAL A 261 -7.93 -5.12 7.42
N PHE A 262 -8.06 -4.90 8.72
CA PHE A 262 -8.32 -3.57 9.29
C PHE A 262 -7.21 -2.57 8.97
N LEU A 263 -5.95 -2.99 9.05
CA LEU A 263 -4.79 -2.15 8.72
C LEU A 263 -4.80 -1.73 7.24
N VAL A 264 -5.15 -2.65 6.33
CA VAL A 264 -5.26 -2.34 4.90
C VAL A 264 -6.40 -1.36 4.64
N PHE A 265 -7.56 -1.54 5.26
CA PHE A 265 -8.66 -0.57 5.13
C PHE A 265 -8.29 0.81 5.70
N ALA A 266 -7.59 0.86 6.84
CA ALA A 266 -7.13 2.12 7.41
C ALA A 266 -6.22 2.91 6.48
N VAL A 267 -5.35 2.20 5.77
CA VAL A 267 -4.44 2.82 4.80
C VAL A 267 -5.20 3.33 3.56
N MET A 268 -6.40 2.85 3.25
CA MET A 268 -7.24 3.37 2.15
C MET A 268 -7.91 4.71 2.48
N VAL A 269 -8.06 5.03 3.76
CA VAL A 269 -8.62 6.32 4.20
C VAL A 269 -7.61 7.43 3.98
N PRO A 270 -8.00 8.58 3.41
CA PRO A 270 -7.13 9.75 3.34
C PRO A 270 -6.70 10.20 4.75
N ALA A 271 -5.40 10.16 5.00
CA ALA A 271 -4.82 10.48 6.31
C ALA A 271 -3.53 11.30 6.14
N SER A 272 -2.91 11.69 7.26
CA SER A 272 -1.60 12.31 7.26
C SER A 272 -0.53 11.39 6.66
N PRO A 273 0.61 11.94 6.21
CA PRO A 273 1.77 11.15 5.84
C PRO A 273 2.10 10.12 6.94
N GLY A 274 2.45 8.90 6.53
CA GLY A 274 2.73 7.81 7.46
C GLY A 274 1.51 7.18 8.12
N PHE A 275 0.27 7.62 7.81
CA PHE A 275 -0.99 7.06 8.36
C PHE A 275 -1.06 7.08 9.89
N VAL A 276 -0.33 8.01 10.52
CA VAL A 276 -0.32 8.19 11.97
C VAL A 276 -1.74 8.53 12.43
N GLY A 277 -2.23 7.82 13.43
CA GLY A 277 -3.60 7.93 13.93
C GLY A 277 -4.54 6.90 13.30
N THR A 278 -4.78 6.92 12.01
CA THR A 278 -5.71 5.98 11.32
C THR A 278 -5.26 4.53 11.43
N HIS A 279 -3.96 4.27 11.23
CA HIS A 279 -3.37 2.94 11.39
C HIS A 279 -3.46 2.45 12.85
N HIS A 280 -3.14 3.33 13.82
CA HIS A 280 -3.25 3.00 15.25
C HIS A 280 -4.68 2.71 15.65
N LEU A 281 -5.63 3.57 15.25
CA LEU A 281 -7.06 3.38 15.56
C LEU A 281 -7.58 2.06 14.98
N ALA A 282 -7.24 1.74 13.74
CA ALA A 282 -7.67 0.49 13.12
C ALA A 282 -7.07 -0.74 13.84
N CYS A 283 -5.79 -0.68 14.21
CA CYS A 283 -5.14 -1.75 14.95
C CYS A 283 -5.78 -1.96 16.31
N VAL A 284 -5.99 -0.88 17.09
CA VAL A 284 -6.66 -0.93 18.39
C VAL A 284 -8.09 -1.44 18.27
N THR A 285 -8.84 -0.99 17.25
CA THR A 285 -10.21 -1.47 16.98
C THR A 285 -10.22 -2.97 16.66
N ALA A 286 -9.29 -3.44 15.82
CA ALA A 286 -9.19 -4.85 15.51
C ALA A 286 -8.80 -5.71 16.73
N LEU A 287 -7.88 -5.22 17.57
CA LEU A 287 -7.46 -5.90 18.81
C LEU A 287 -8.56 -5.93 19.86
N SER A 288 -9.39 -4.89 19.93
CA SER A 288 -10.55 -4.86 20.84
C SER A 288 -11.60 -5.92 20.52
N ALA A 289 -11.62 -6.46 19.31
CA ALA A 289 -12.43 -7.61 18.94
C ALA A 289 -12.04 -8.89 19.71
N PHE A 290 -10.80 -8.96 20.17
CA PHE A 290 -10.25 -10.07 20.94
C PHE A 290 -10.06 -9.71 22.43
N ASP A 291 -10.80 -8.71 22.91
CA ASP A 291 -10.82 -8.23 24.30
C ASP A 291 -9.44 -7.80 24.84
N ILE A 292 -8.54 -7.34 23.95
CA ILE A 292 -7.24 -6.80 24.35
C ILE A 292 -7.46 -5.37 24.87
N ALA A 293 -6.92 -5.08 26.07
CA ALA A 293 -7.06 -3.79 26.76
C ALA A 293 -6.51 -2.61 25.94
N GLY A 294 -7.11 -1.43 26.08
CA GLY A 294 -6.81 -0.25 25.26
C GLY A 294 -5.34 0.15 25.25
N GLU A 295 -4.68 0.21 26.41
CA GLU A 295 -3.27 0.56 26.56
C GLU A 295 -2.36 -0.49 25.90
N ARG A 296 -2.62 -1.77 26.15
CA ARG A 296 -1.87 -2.87 25.55
C ARG A 296 -2.08 -2.90 24.03
N ALA A 297 -3.33 -2.71 23.57
CA ALA A 297 -3.66 -2.64 22.15
C ALA A 297 -2.94 -1.48 21.46
N LEU A 298 -2.87 -0.30 22.11
CA LEU A 298 -2.16 0.85 21.55
C LEU A 298 -0.64 0.64 21.52
N SER A 299 -0.05 0.02 22.54
CA SER A 299 1.37 -0.33 22.54
C SER A 299 1.72 -1.28 21.41
N ILE A 300 0.89 -2.33 21.19
CA ILE A 300 1.01 -3.23 20.05
C ILE A 300 0.89 -2.45 18.72
N ALA A 301 -0.11 -1.58 18.61
CA ALA A 301 -0.35 -0.81 17.40
C ALA A 301 0.84 0.10 17.03
N ILE A 302 1.49 0.70 18.02
CA ILE A 302 2.68 1.53 17.84
C ILE A 302 3.85 0.67 17.30
N VAL A 303 4.10 -0.50 17.90
CA VAL A 303 5.20 -1.37 17.45
C VAL A 303 4.92 -1.96 16.07
N VAL A 304 3.68 -2.38 15.79
CA VAL A 304 3.28 -2.88 14.46
C VAL A 304 3.47 -1.78 13.41
N HIS A 305 3.06 -0.55 13.72
CA HIS A 305 3.26 0.59 12.83
C HIS A 305 4.74 0.90 12.62
N ALA A 306 5.51 1.02 13.70
CA ALA A 306 6.95 1.29 13.61
C ALA A 306 7.69 0.21 12.79
N MET A 307 7.40 -1.07 13.03
CA MET A 307 8.03 -2.20 12.34
C MET A 307 7.65 -2.25 10.85
N GLY A 308 6.43 -1.86 10.49
CA GLY A 308 5.98 -1.83 9.10
C GLY A 308 6.51 -0.63 8.30
N PHE A 309 6.79 0.49 8.95
CA PHE A 309 7.08 1.77 8.29
C PHE A 309 8.54 2.22 8.42
N LEU A 310 9.13 2.21 9.62
CA LEU A 310 10.49 2.73 9.82
C LEU A 310 11.56 1.99 9.00
N PRO A 311 11.59 0.65 8.95
CA PRO A 311 12.63 -0.05 8.20
C PRO A 311 12.64 0.29 6.71
N VAL A 312 11.46 0.39 6.08
CA VAL A 312 11.37 0.73 4.66
C VAL A 312 11.68 2.20 4.39
N ILE A 313 11.36 3.11 5.32
CA ILE A 313 11.75 4.51 5.22
C ILE A 313 13.28 4.62 5.23
N VAL A 314 13.93 3.99 6.21
CA VAL A 314 15.41 4.00 6.31
C VAL A 314 16.04 3.37 5.07
N ALA A 315 15.60 2.18 4.67
CA ALA A 315 16.13 1.49 3.50
C ALA A 315 15.90 2.27 2.20
N GLY A 316 14.74 2.90 2.04
CA GLY A 316 14.42 3.74 0.88
C GLY A 316 15.28 5.00 0.82
N LEU A 317 15.51 5.66 1.96
CA LEU A 317 16.43 6.81 2.06
C LEU A 317 17.87 6.42 1.71
N LEU A 318 18.36 5.28 2.20
CA LEU A 318 19.67 4.76 1.85
C LEU A 318 19.81 4.46 0.36
N CYS A 319 18.78 3.87 -0.26
CA CYS A 319 18.74 3.64 -1.70
C CYS A 319 18.75 4.96 -2.48
N LEU A 320 17.97 5.94 -2.05
CA LEU A 320 17.88 7.25 -2.68
C LEU A 320 19.24 7.99 -2.62
N TRP A 321 19.87 7.95 -1.45
CA TRP A 321 21.19 8.54 -1.23
C TRP A 321 22.27 7.87 -2.11
N ARG A 322 22.31 6.55 -2.15
CA ARG A 322 23.24 5.78 -2.99
C ARG A 322 23.09 6.12 -4.48
N ASP A 323 21.85 6.33 -4.93
CA ASP A 323 21.55 6.58 -6.34
C ASP A 323 21.73 8.06 -6.73
N LYS A 324 22.14 8.91 -5.79
CA LYS A 324 22.27 10.37 -5.96
C LYS A 324 21.00 11.04 -6.52
N LEU A 325 19.83 10.47 -6.21
CA LEU A 325 18.54 11.03 -6.58
C LEU A 325 18.07 11.98 -5.48
N SER A 326 17.52 13.14 -5.85
CA SER A 326 16.91 14.07 -4.91
C SER A 326 15.37 13.96 -4.98
N LEU A 327 14.70 13.87 -3.83
CA LEU A 327 13.23 13.95 -3.76
C LEU A 327 12.71 15.26 -4.38
N LYS A 328 13.47 16.34 -4.28
CA LYS A 328 13.14 17.63 -4.89
C LYS A 328 13.10 17.55 -6.43
N GLN A 329 14.08 16.91 -7.04
CA GLN A 329 14.12 16.69 -8.50
C GLN A 329 12.95 15.79 -8.98
N ILE A 330 12.54 14.81 -8.17
CA ILE A 330 11.42 13.93 -8.46
C ILE A 330 10.10 14.71 -8.39
N SER A 331 9.94 15.62 -7.41
CA SER A 331 8.76 16.47 -7.27
C SER A 331 8.64 17.52 -8.36
N GLU A 332 9.73 18.24 -8.67
CA GLU A 332 9.75 19.31 -9.67
C GLU A 332 9.52 18.78 -11.10
N ASN A 333 10.06 17.62 -11.45
CA ASN A 333 9.83 16.99 -12.74
C ASN A 333 8.40 16.43 -12.92
N ASN A 334 7.73 16.02 -11.83
CA ASN A 334 6.31 15.67 -11.87
C ASN A 334 5.41 16.90 -12.10
N GLU A 335 5.78 18.06 -11.54
CA GLU A 335 5.04 19.31 -11.75
C GLU A 335 5.28 19.90 -13.15
N SER A 336 6.50 19.84 -13.66
CA SER A 336 6.81 20.26 -15.03
C SER A 336 6.20 19.33 -16.09
N GLY A 337 6.09 18.03 -15.79
CA GLY A 337 5.35 17.06 -16.60
C GLY A 337 3.83 17.30 -16.62
N ALA A 338 3.28 17.89 -15.58
CA ALA A 338 1.86 18.25 -15.49
C ALA A 338 1.56 19.63 -16.10
N ARG A 339 2.55 20.55 -16.19
CA ARG A 339 2.40 21.92 -16.72
C ARG A 339 2.82 22.05 -18.20
N ALA A 340 3.45 21.06 -18.79
CA ALA A 340 3.83 20.99 -20.20
C ALA A 340 2.95 20.01 -20.97
#